data_e5f7a99dcc953bdbf981913302c9e866
#
_entry.id   e5f7a99dcc953bdbf981913302c9e866
#
_cell.length_a   1.000
_cell.length_b   1.000
_cell.length_c   1.000
_cell.angle_alpha   90.00
_cell.angle_beta   90.00
_cell.angle_gamma   90.00
#
_symmetry.space_group_name_H-M   'P 1'
#
loop_
_entity.id
_entity.type
_entity.pdbx_description
1 polymer ?
#
loop_
_entity_poly.entity_id
_entity_poly.type
_entity_poly.pdbx_seq_one_letter_code
_entity_poly.pdbx_strand_id
1 'polypeptide(L)'
;MKTIKKIGIAIIIIIIGGAYAYGTWPRPIYNTDIGSLSYEKTDFLTTDSTMEQKFVCGNNGFSGFTIKMLKQDGQNIGNYRWTVEEVKTGKTIGKGTISEADTETRLFESSNPQKQGMVNVNFPKQQNSKGKEYRLTLQAEEMEDT
;
A
#
# COMPACT_ATOMS: atom_id res chain seq x y z
N MET A 1 39.35 9.91 -30.29
CA MET A 1 39.56 9.71 -28.83
C MET A 1 38.61 10.53 -27.94
N LYS A 2 38.33 11.81 -28.19
CA LYS A 2 37.41 12.63 -27.36
C LYS A 2 35.95 12.16 -27.41
N THR A 3 35.48 11.68 -28.54
CA THR A 3 34.08 11.22 -28.73
C THR A 3 33.82 9.90 -27.99
N ILE A 4 34.72 8.95 -28.03
CA ILE A 4 34.62 7.67 -27.33
C ILE A 4 34.53 7.86 -25.81
N LYS A 5 35.34 8.78 -25.25
CA LYS A 5 35.27 9.12 -23.82
C LYS A 5 33.91 9.72 -23.42
N LYS A 6 33.34 10.58 -24.26
CA LYS A 6 31.99 11.16 -24.02
C LYS A 6 30.89 10.12 -24.06
N ILE A 7 30.95 9.17 -24.99
CA ILE A 7 30.00 8.05 -25.08
C ILE A 7 30.11 7.15 -23.86
N GLY A 8 31.33 6.82 -23.42
CA GLY A 8 31.56 6.01 -22.22
C GLY A 8 30.97 6.65 -20.95
N ILE A 9 31.17 7.96 -20.76
CA ILE A 9 30.59 8.70 -19.63
C ILE A 9 29.06 8.70 -19.68
N ALA A 10 28.46 8.91 -20.87
CA ALA A 10 27.02 8.89 -21.03
C ALA A 10 26.40 7.53 -20.66
N ILE A 11 27.04 6.42 -21.06
CA ILE A 11 26.59 5.06 -20.72
C ILE A 11 26.67 4.83 -19.21
N ILE A 12 27.74 5.25 -18.54
CA ILE A 12 27.90 5.11 -17.09
C ILE A 12 26.78 5.89 -16.35
N ILE A 13 26.48 7.11 -16.78
CA ILE A 13 25.39 7.93 -16.18
C ILE A 13 24.03 7.25 -16.36
N ILE A 14 23.77 6.67 -17.52
CA ILE A 14 22.51 5.94 -17.78
C ILE A 14 22.40 4.70 -16.88
N ILE A 15 23.49 3.94 -16.71
CA ILE A 15 23.51 2.75 -15.85
C ILE A 15 23.30 3.14 -14.38
N ILE A 16 23.96 4.17 -13.88
CA ILE A 16 23.82 4.64 -12.50
C ILE A 16 22.41 5.20 -12.28
N GLY A 17 21.90 6.02 -13.20
CA GLY A 17 20.56 6.57 -13.13
C GLY A 17 19.49 5.48 -13.19
N GLY A 18 19.66 4.49 -14.06
CA GLY A 18 18.77 3.33 -14.16
C GLY A 18 18.77 2.47 -12.90
N ALA A 19 19.95 2.20 -12.33
CA ALA A 19 20.07 1.44 -11.09
C ALA A 19 19.46 2.18 -9.90
N TYR A 20 19.64 3.50 -9.82
CA TYR A 20 19.04 4.34 -8.80
C TYR A 20 17.50 4.37 -8.92
N ALA A 21 16.96 4.62 -10.09
CA ALA A 21 15.52 4.63 -10.35
C ALA A 21 14.91 3.26 -10.04
N TYR A 22 15.58 2.18 -10.45
CA TYR A 22 15.12 0.81 -10.17
C TYR A 22 15.10 0.48 -8.67
N GLY A 23 16.07 0.98 -7.91
CA GLY A 23 16.16 0.76 -6.47
C GLY A 23 15.20 1.61 -5.63
N THR A 24 14.79 2.77 -6.14
CA THR A 24 13.90 3.70 -5.42
C THR A 24 12.44 3.59 -5.81
N TRP A 25 12.14 2.93 -6.94
CA TRP A 25 10.77 2.79 -7.40
C TRP A 25 9.99 1.83 -6.49
N PRO A 26 8.83 2.24 -5.94
CA PRO A 26 7.98 1.34 -5.17
C PRO A 26 7.51 0.19 -6.06
N ARG A 27 7.77 -1.03 -5.61
CA ARG A 27 7.28 -2.23 -6.31
C ARG A 27 6.12 -2.80 -5.53
N PRO A 28 4.94 -2.94 -6.13
CA PRO A 28 3.89 -3.71 -5.51
C PRO A 28 4.34 -5.16 -5.40
N ILE A 29 4.23 -5.71 -4.21
CA ILE A 29 4.44 -7.13 -3.96
C ILE A 29 3.08 -7.79 -4.17
N TYR A 30 2.92 -8.45 -5.31
CA TYR A 30 1.73 -9.25 -5.57
C TYR A 30 1.96 -10.67 -5.04
N ASN A 31 0.99 -11.19 -4.33
CA ASN A 31 0.91 -12.63 -4.16
C ASN A 31 0.42 -13.22 -5.49
N THR A 32 1.32 -13.84 -6.24
CA THR A 32 1.04 -14.44 -7.54
C THR A 32 0.15 -15.68 -7.46
N ASP A 33 -0.01 -16.24 -6.24
CA ASP A 33 -0.87 -17.40 -5.99
C ASP A 33 -2.35 -17.01 -5.87
N ILE A 34 -2.63 -15.73 -5.68
CA ILE A 34 -4.00 -15.18 -5.69
C ILE A 34 -4.26 -14.66 -7.10
N GLY A 35 -5.17 -15.30 -7.82
CA GLY A 35 -5.59 -14.83 -9.13
C GLY A 35 -6.06 -13.37 -9.06
N SER A 36 -5.71 -12.58 -10.07
CA SER A 36 -5.98 -11.13 -10.14
C SER A 36 -7.47 -10.74 -10.05
N LEU A 37 -8.36 -11.70 -10.06
CA LEU A 37 -9.83 -11.53 -9.97
C LEU A 37 -10.41 -12.02 -8.64
N SER A 38 -9.59 -12.57 -7.74
CA SER A 38 -10.02 -13.13 -6.46
C SER A 38 -9.87 -12.12 -5.34
N TYR A 39 -10.72 -11.11 -5.30
CA TYR A 39 -10.85 -10.26 -4.12
C TYR A 39 -11.87 -10.90 -3.18
N GLU A 40 -11.45 -11.29 -1.97
CA GLU A 40 -12.38 -11.53 -0.90
C GLU A 40 -12.94 -10.18 -0.44
N LYS A 41 -14.26 -10.03 -0.58
CA LYS A 41 -14.96 -8.88 0.01
C LYS A 41 -15.20 -9.22 1.47
N THR A 42 -14.77 -8.35 2.36
CA THR A 42 -15.26 -8.37 3.73
C THR A 42 -16.70 -7.85 3.77
N ASP A 43 -17.45 -8.26 4.77
CA ASP A 43 -18.70 -7.60 5.12
C ASP A 43 -18.43 -6.12 5.45
N PHE A 44 -19.52 -5.32 5.51
CA PHE A 44 -19.41 -3.91 5.85
C PHE A 44 -18.71 -3.72 7.20
N LEU A 45 -17.69 -2.88 7.24
CA LEU A 45 -17.06 -2.49 8.47
C LEU A 45 -17.96 -1.47 9.17
N THR A 46 -18.50 -1.86 10.31
CA THR A 46 -19.19 -0.97 11.25
C THR A 46 -18.20 -0.47 12.29
N THR A 47 -18.58 0.53 13.10
CA THR A 47 -17.73 1.11 14.15
C THR A 47 -17.16 0.08 15.13
N ASP A 48 -17.88 -1.03 15.33
CA ASP A 48 -17.47 -2.13 16.20
C ASP A 48 -16.67 -3.23 15.47
N SER A 49 -16.47 -3.08 14.15
CA SER A 49 -15.81 -4.08 13.32
C SER A 49 -14.33 -3.78 13.17
N THR A 50 -13.53 -4.83 13.28
CA THR A 50 -12.09 -4.78 13.00
C THR A 50 -11.77 -5.80 11.92
N MET A 51 -11.14 -5.35 10.83
CA MET A 51 -10.54 -6.23 9.83
C MET A 51 -9.09 -6.49 10.20
N GLU A 52 -8.69 -7.75 10.20
CA GLU A 52 -7.31 -8.16 10.44
C GLU A 52 -6.85 -9.08 9.31
N GLN A 53 -5.66 -8.78 8.78
CA GLN A 53 -5.03 -9.63 7.78
C GLN A 53 -3.56 -9.85 8.13
N LYS A 54 -3.14 -11.12 8.17
CA LYS A 54 -1.72 -11.50 8.31
C LYS A 54 -1.15 -11.88 6.96
N PHE A 55 0.11 -11.53 6.75
CA PHE A 55 0.84 -11.87 5.53
C PHE A 55 2.34 -11.96 5.80
N VAL A 56 3.02 -12.77 5.00
CA VAL A 56 4.49 -12.88 5.02
C VAL A 56 5.05 -12.01 3.91
N CYS A 57 6.02 -11.14 4.28
CA CYS A 57 6.64 -10.26 3.31
C CYS A 57 7.64 -11.02 2.42
N GLY A 58 7.42 -11.01 1.11
CA GLY A 58 8.26 -11.73 0.15
C GLY A 58 9.60 -11.05 -0.16
N ASN A 59 9.72 -9.76 0.11
CA ASN A 59 10.91 -8.96 -0.21
C ASN A 59 11.29 -8.00 0.92
N ASN A 60 12.53 -7.53 0.89
CA ASN A 60 12.97 -6.44 1.75
C ASN A 60 12.43 -5.10 1.28
N GLY A 61 12.30 -4.16 2.21
CA GLY A 61 11.90 -2.79 1.91
C GLY A 61 10.40 -2.56 1.97
N PHE A 62 9.67 -3.35 2.77
CA PHE A 62 8.25 -3.13 3.02
C PHE A 62 7.99 -1.71 3.56
N SER A 63 7.20 -0.91 2.86
CA SER A 63 7.00 0.51 3.15
C SER A 63 5.57 1.00 2.96
N GLY A 64 4.63 0.11 2.71
CA GLY A 64 3.24 0.49 2.52
C GLY A 64 2.37 -0.67 2.07
N PHE A 65 1.09 -0.39 1.99
CA PHE A 65 0.09 -1.33 1.46
C PHE A 65 -0.95 -0.58 0.63
N THR A 66 -1.67 -1.32 -0.18
CA THR A 66 -2.81 -0.79 -0.95
C THR A 66 -4.03 -1.61 -0.60
N ILE A 67 -5.11 -0.94 -0.28
CA ILE A 67 -6.42 -1.57 -0.08
C ILE A 67 -7.42 -1.02 -1.08
N LYS A 68 -8.42 -1.83 -1.43
CA LYS A 68 -9.55 -1.40 -2.24
C LYS A 68 -10.75 -1.20 -1.33
N MET A 69 -11.24 0.03 -1.27
CA MET A 69 -12.44 0.40 -0.53
C MET A 69 -13.58 0.64 -1.51
N LEU A 70 -14.74 0.09 -1.23
CA LEU A 70 -15.93 0.25 -2.05
C LEU A 70 -17.00 0.98 -1.23
N LYS A 71 -17.56 2.03 -1.82
CA LYS A 71 -18.70 2.73 -1.26
C LYS A 71 -19.99 2.01 -1.67
N GLN A 72 -20.88 1.82 -0.73
CA GLN A 72 -22.26 1.43 -1.03
C GLN A 72 -23.08 2.68 -1.28
N ASP A 73 -24.00 2.62 -2.26
CA ASP A 73 -24.87 3.73 -2.58
C ASP A 73 -25.67 4.19 -1.35
N GLY A 74 -25.60 5.50 -1.10
CA GLY A 74 -26.30 6.13 0.01
C GLY A 74 -25.64 6.04 1.38
N GLN A 75 -24.42 5.48 1.46
CA GLN A 75 -23.65 5.43 2.70
C GLN A 75 -22.35 6.23 2.58
N ASN A 76 -21.90 6.80 3.68
CA ASN A 76 -20.57 7.40 3.78
C ASN A 76 -19.54 6.30 4.02
N ILE A 77 -18.31 6.50 3.52
CA ILE A 77 -17.24 5.54 3.73
C ILE A 77 -16.72 5.63 5.17
N GLY A 78 -16.71 6.82 5.76
CA GLY A 78 -16.17 7.08 7.08
C GLY A 78 -14.64 7.12 7.15
N ASN A 79 -14.13 7.25 8.36
CA ASN A 79 -12.70 7.23 8.65
C ASN A 79 -12.29 5.86 9.19
N TYR A 80 -11.06 5.46 8.88
CA TYR A 80 -10.51 4.16 9.30
C TYR A 80 -9.15 4.35 9.92
N ARG A 81 -8.96 3.81 11.12
CA ARG A 81 -7.64 3.69 11.74
C ARG A 81 -6.97 2.42 11.25
N TRP A 82 -5.72 2.52 10.85
CA TRP A 82 -4.93 1.37 10.45
C TRP A 82 -3.67 1.25 11.30
N THR A 83 -3.23 -0.01 11.48
CA THR A 83 -2.00 -0.34 12.19
C THR A 83 -1.34 -1.51 11.48
N VAL A 84 -0.02 -1.46 11.33
CA VAL A 84 0.79 -2.58 10.85
C VAL A 84 1.78 -2.97 11.92
N GLU A 85 1.78 -4.23 12.30
CA GLU A 85 2.66 -4.80 13.34
C GLU A 85 3.46 -5.98 12.80
N GLU A 86 4.71 -6.11 13.24
CA GLU A 86 5.48 -7.35 13.07
C GLU A 86 4.98 -8.38 14.07
N VAL A 87 4.44 -9.51 13.61
CA VAL A 87 3.76 -10.51 14.47
C VAL A 87 4.70 -11.08 15.52
N LYS A 88 5.94 -11.40 15.15
CA LYS A 88 6.91 -12.04 16.05
C LYS A 88 7.30 -11.18 17.23
N THR A 89 7.42 -9.88 17.03
CA THR A 89 7.92 -8.93 18.05
C THR A 89 6.80 -8.10 18.67
N GLY A 90 5.62 -8.06 18.08
CA GLY A 90 4.52 -7.17 18.45
C GLY A 90 4.83 -5.69 18.19
N LYS A 91 5.91 -5.40 17.45
CA LYS A 91 6.32 -4.02 17.15
C LYS A 91 5.44 -3.40 16.08
N THR A 92 4.83 -2.26 16.39
CA THR A 92 4.13 -1.44 15.41
C THR A 92 5.15 -0.76 14.49
N ILE A 93 5.06 -1.02 13.19
CA ILE A 93 5.93 -0.42 12.15
C ILE A 93 5.28 0.73 11.42
N GLY A 94 3.95 0.84 11.48
CA GLY A 94 3.19 1.93 10.91
C GLY A 94 1.79 2.01 11.50
N LYS A 95 1.25 3.22 11.61
CA LYS A 95 -0.11 3.50 12.03
C LYS A 95 -0.58 4.83 11.47
N GLY A 96 -1.87 5.00 11.28
CA GLY A 96 -2.46 6.24 10.81
C GLY A 96 -3.95 6.10 10.60
N THR A 97 -4.51 7.09 9.92
CA THR A 97 -5.93 7.16 9.59
C THR A 97 -6.09 7.32 8.08
N ILE A 98 -7.05 6.63 7.51
CA ILE A 98 -7.55 6.85 6.16
C ILE A 98 -8.83 7.65 6.33
N SER A 99 -8.86 8.89 5.84
CA SER A 99 -10.02 9.76 5.92
C SER A 99 -11.02 9.45 4.80
N GLU A 100 -12.29 9.76 5.03
CA GLU A 100 -13.32 9.67 4.00
C GLU A 100 -12.97 10.52 2.77
N ALA A 101 -12.44 11.73 2.96
CA ALA A 101 -12.00 12.61 1.88
C ALA A 101 -10.93 11.98 0.99
N ASP A 102 -9.97 11.24 1.57
CA ASP A 102 -8.92 10.54 0.82
C ASP A 102 -9.49 9.42 -0.05
N THR A 103 -10.54 8.75 0.42
CA THR A 103 -11.22 7.68 -0.30
C THR A 103 -12.12 8.22 -1.40
N GLU A 104 -12.87 9.28 -1.15
CA GLU A 104 -13.77 9.88 -2.14
C GLU A 104 -13.02 10.44 -3.34
N THR A 105 -11.93 11.16 -3.12
CA THR A 105 -11.11 11.75 -4.19
C THR A 105 -10.58 10.65 -5.13
N ARG A 106 -10.21 9.51 -4.60
CA ARG A 106 -9.64 8.42 -5.40
C ARG A 106 -10.67 7.55 -6.12
N LEU A 107 -11.91 7.53 -5.67
CA LEU A 107 -13.01 6.85 -6.37
C LEU A 107 -13.31 7.49 -7.73
N PHE A 108 -13.09 8.80 -7.87
CA PHE A 108 -13.43 9.57 -9.07
C PHE A 108 -12.23 9.81 -10.01
N GLU A 109 -11.01 9.69 -9.54
CA GLU A 109 -9.80 10.05 -10.32
C GLU A 109 -9.41 9.03 -11.40
N SER A 110 -9.94 7.82 -11.38
CA SER A 110 -9.56 6.80 -12.35
C SER A 110 -10.70 6.43 -13.29
N SER A 111 -10.49 6.68 -14.59
CA SER A 111 -11.35 6.14 -15.64
C SER A 111 -11.28 4.61 -15.78
N ASN A 112 -10.34 3.96 -15.09
CA ASN A 112 -10.19 2.51 -15.06
C ASN A 112 -10.90 1.92 -13.85
N PRO A 113 -12.01 1.15 -14.03
CA PRO A 113 -12.77 0.55 -12.93
C PRO A 113 -11.96 -0.33 -11.99
N GLN A 114 -10.87 -0.93 -12.48
CA GLN A 114 -9.99 -1.77 -11.65
C GLN A 114 -9.18 -0.96 -10.64
N LYS A 115 -8.91 0.31 -10.93
CA LYS A 115 -8.15 1.21 -10.05
C LYS A 115 -9.03 2.08 -9.15
N GLN A 116 -10.34 2.08 -9.37
CA GLN A 116 -11.27 2.83 -8.53
C GLN A 116 -11.27 2.27 -7.10
N GLY A 117 -11.28 3.17 -6.11
CA GLY A 117 -11.30 2.82 -4.70
C GLY A 117 -9.96 2.32 -4.12
N MET A 118 -8.87 2.34 -4.88
CA MET A 118 -7.55 1.94 -4.39
C MET A 118 -6.93 3.04 -3.52
N VAL A 119 -6.72 2.74 -2.25
CA VAL A 119 -6.07 3.64 -1.28
C VAL A 119 -4.68 3.12 -0.98
N ASN A 120 -3.67 3.97 -1.21
CA ASN A 120 -2.28 3.66 -0.92
C ASN A 120 -1.88 4.29 0.41
N VAL A 121 -1.34 3.48 1.29
CA VAL A 121 -0.83 3.89 2.60
C VAL A 121 0.67 3.63 2.64
N ASN A 122 1.43 4.62 3.07
CA ASN A 122 2.87 4.53 3.19
C ASN A 122 3.33 4.73 4.64
N PHE A 123 4.41 4.04 5.01
CA PHE A 123 5.07 4.16 6.31
C PHE A 123 6.59 3.98 6.15
N PRO A 124 7.40 4.23 7.19
CA PRO A 124 8.85 4.11 7.11
C PRO A 124 9.30 2.73 6.63
N LYS A 125 10.21 2.71 5.65
CA LYS A 125 10.70 1.51 5.00
C LYS A 125 11.37 0.55 5.97
N GLN A 126 10.90 -0.71 5.96
CA GLN A 126 11.46 -1.80 6.76
C GLN A 126 12.54 -2.52 5.95
N GLN A 127 13.81 -2.27 6.26
CA GLN A 127 14.97 -2.76 5.48
C GLN A 127 15.02 -4.30 5.42
N ASN A 128 14.74 -4.98 6.53
CA ASN A 128 14.86 -6.43 6.68
C ASN A 128 13.48 -7.08 6.85
N SER A 129 12.57 -6.82 5.92
CA SER A 129 11.19 -7.31 5.98
C SER A 129 10.98 -8.69 5.36
N LYS A 130 11.89 -9.16 4.51
CA LYS A 130 11.75 -10.45 3.82
C LYS A 130 11.62 -11.62 4.80
N GLY A 131 10.59 -12.43 4.61
CA GLY A 131 10.31 -13.61 5.44
C GLY A 131 9.66 -13.31 6.79
N LYS A 132 9.45 -12.03 7.13
CA LYS A 132 8.74 -11.65 8.34
C LYS A 132 7.24 -11.65 8.13
N GLU A 133 6.50 -12.05 9.16
CA GLU A 133 5.04 -11.99 9.17
C GLU A 133 4.60 -10.66 9.78
N TYR A 134 3.67 -10.00 9.10
CA TYR A 134 3.04 -8.76 9.53
C TYR A 134 1.53 -8.92 9.66
N ARG A 135 0.96 -8.13 10.55
CA ARG A 135 -0.49 -8.01 10.75
C ARG A 135 -0.92 -6.60 10.39
N LEU A 136 -1.82 -6.48 9.43
CA LEU A 136 -2.56 -5.26 9.15
C LEU A 136 -3.88 -5.33 9.88
N THR A 137 -4.19 -4.30 10.66
CA THR A 137 -5.47 -4.11 11.32
C THR A 137 -6.12 -2.84 10.79
N LEU A 138 -7.37 -2.91 10.42
CA LEU A 138 -8.19 -1.78 10.00
C LEU A 138 -9.45 -1.73 10.86
N GLN A 139 -9.69 -0.58 11.50
CA GLN A 139 -10.84 -0.34 12.37
C GLN A 139 -11.58 0.91 11.92
N ALA A 140 -12.89 0.81 11.74
CA ALA A 140 -13.73 1.96 11.48
C ALA A 140 -13.79 2.86 12.72
N GLU A 141 -13.68 4.17 12.52
CA GLU A 141 -13.87 5.18 13.57
C GLU A 141 -15.33 5.66 13.59
N GLU A 142 -15.87 5.89 14.78
CA GLU A 142 -17.15 6.56 14.91
C GLU A 142 -17.10 7.92 14.21
N MET A 143 -18.08 8.18 13.36
CA MET A 143 -18.33 9.53 12.87
C MET A 143 -18.99 10.28 14.02
N GLU A 144 -18.30 11.29 14.58
CA GLU A 144 -18.97 12.24 15.47
C GLU A 144 -20.05 12.94 14.66
N ASP A 145 -21.30 12.69 15.00
CA ASP A 145 -22.45 13.45 14.50
C ASP A 145 -22.28 14.89 14.95
N THR A 146 -21.88 15.74 14.01
CA THR A 146 -21.86 17.20 14.19
C THR A 146 -23.16 17.81 13.74
#